data_936239e0139ef36e838272b8d5990dbd
#
_entry.id   936239e0139ef36e838272b8d5990dbd
#
_cell.length_a   1.000
_cell.length_b   1.000
_cell.length_c   1.000
_cell.angle_alpha   90.00
_cell.angle_beta   90.00
_cell.angle_gamma   90.00
#
_symmetry.space_group_name_H-M   'P 1'
#
loop_
_entity.id
_entity.type
_entity.pdbx_description
1 polymer ?
#
loop_
_entity_poly.entity_id
_entity_poly.type
_entity_poly.pdbx_seq_one_letter_code
_entity_poly.pdbx_strand_id
1 'polypeptide(L)'
;MAEKKGIKTKKHTKVKKGINASKRSIQKNNDRIKELELQLNDLQDKQLRLKAEFENFRKRKQREISELFQYDGERVIKEMLPLIDDLERMAKAAAEEQNNEAEASLFKGAQMVESKIKKFLGLHEIIPFGEEGESLDSELHDAMLTQTNEEMDDNIILDVFEKGYRYRGKVIRHARVIVNKK
;
A
#
# COMPACT_ATOMS: atom_id res chain seq x y z
N MET A 1 98.80 -21.05 11.05
CA MET A 1 97.48 -21.51 11.62
C MET A 1 96.40 -20.33 11.74
N ALA A 2 96.49 -19.26 11.02
CA ALA A 2 95.59 -18.05 11.17
C ALA A 2 94.50 -17.94 10.09
N GLU A 3 94.65 -18.61 8.92
CA GLU A 3 93.67 -18.43 7.81
C GLU A 3 92.38 -19.25 7.87
N LYS A 4 92.35 -20.38 8.65
CA LYS A 4 91.14 -21.21 8.79
C LYS A 4 90.04 -20.64 9.71
N LYS A 5 90.30 -19.65 10.58
CA LYS A 5 89.32 -19.07 11.49
C LYS A 5 88.45 -17.96 10.84
N GLY A 6 88.99 -17.23 9.86
CA GLY A 6 88.28 -16.14 9.19
C GLY A 6 87.18 -16.56 8.22
N ILE A 7 87.25 -17.74 7.65
CA ILE A 7 86.29 -18.26 6.66
C ILE A 7 85.02 -18.83 7.31
N LYS A 8 85.15 -19.43 8.50
CA LYS A 8 83.99 -19.97 9.26
C LYS A 8 83.08 -18.85 9.79
N THR A 9 83.64 -17.74 10.26
CA THR A 9 82.84 -16.62 10.80
C THR A 9 82.09 -15.84 9.71
N LYS A 10 82.64 -15.70 8.49
CA LYS A 10 81.95 -15.00 7.37
C LYS A 10 80.80 -15.86 6.80
N LYS A 11 80.92 -17.18 6.78
CA LYS A 11 79.80 -18.09 6.38
C LYS A 11 78.64 -18.07 7.38
N HIS A 12 78.90 -18.11 8.69
CA HIS A 12 77.86 -18.06 9.70
C HIS A 12 77.07 -16.74 9.77
N THR A 13 77.72 -15.59 9.50
CA THR A 13 77.06 -14.27 9.44
C THR A 13 76.21 -14.09 8.18
N LYS A 14 76.65 -14.65 7.01
CA LYS A 14 75.81 -14.64 5.78
C LYS A 14 74.55 -15.48 5.91
N VAL A 15 74.65 -16.69 6.54
CA VAL A 15 73.52 -17.56 6.76
C VAL A 15 72.52 -16.93 7.77
N LYS A 16 73.00 -16.35 8.88
CA LYS A 16 72.13 -15.62 9.83
C LYS A 16 71.43 -14.42 9.23
N LYS A 17 72.09 -13.64 8.31
CA LYS A 17 71.41 -12.52 7.59
C LYS A 17 70.37 -13.02 6.61
N GLY A 18 70.58 -14.15 5.90
CA GLY A 18 69.58 -14.76 5.03
C GLY A 18 68.36 -15.27 5.77
N ILE A 19 68.55 -15.95 6.91
CA ILE A 19 67.43 -16.46 7.78
C ILE A 19 66.65 -15.27 8.34
N ASN A 20 67.25 -14.19 8.76
CA ASN A 20 66.56 -13.00 9.27
C ASN A 20 65.80 -12.23 8.17
N ALA A 21 66.30 -12.19 6.95
CA ALA A 21 65.57 -11.59 5.81
C ALA A 21 64.36 -12.45 5.42
N SER A 22 64.51 -13.80 5.41
CA SER A 22 63.40 -14.72 5.16
C SER A 22 62.30 -14.63 6.25
N LYS A 23 62.69 -14.58 7.52
CA LYS A 23 61.74 -14.40 8.64
C LYS A 23 60.97 -13.08 8.52
N ARG A 24 61.61 -11.97 8.12
CA ARG A 24 60.94 -10.66 7.91
C ARG A 24 59.99 -10.69 6.72
N SER A 25 60.29 -11.40 5.65
CA SER A 25 59.37 -11.52 4.51
C SER A 25 58.17 -12.39 4.84
N ILE A 26 58.38 -13.46 5.59
CA ILE A 26 57.27 -14.35 6.11
C ILE A 26 56.36 -13.55 7.03
N GLN A 27 56.93 -12.76 7.95
CA GLN A 27 56.15 -11.92 8.84
C GLN A 27 55.30 -10.91 8.06
N LYS A 28 55.91 -10.21 7.10
CA LYS A 28 55.19 -9.23 6.23
C LYS A 28 54.06 -9.89 5.42
N ASN A 29 54.29 -11.12 4.92
CA ASN A 29 53.24 -11.87 4.23
C ASN A 29 52.11 -12.28 5.15
N ASN A 30 52.42 -12.73 6.38
CA ASN A 30 51.41 -13.10 7.38
C ASN A 30 50.56 -11.86 7.79
N ASP A 31 51.20 -10.71 7.95
CA ASP A 31 50.47 -9.46 8.28
C ASP A 31 49.57 -9.06 7.13
N ARG A 32 50.01 -9.23 5.88
CA ARG A 32 49.18 -8.96 4.69
C ARG A 32 48.03 -9.95 4.54
N ILE A 33 48.23 -11.23 4.84
CA ILE A 33 47.16 -12.24 4.85
C ILE A 33 46.09 -11.85 5.87
N LYS A 34 46.46 -11.47 7.10
CA LYS A 34 45.52 -11.03 8.11
C LYS A 34 44.73 -9.79 7.69
N GLU A 35 45.40 -8.83 7.06
CA GLU A 35 44.74 -7.64 6.53
C GLU A 35 43.70 -7.99 5.45
N LEU A 36 44.07 -8.91 4.53
CA LEU A 36 43.17 -9.36 3.45
C LEU A 36 42.00 -10.17 4.03
N GLU A 37 42.24 -11.00 5.03
CA GLU A 37 41.18 -11.75 5.73
C GLU A 37 40.16 -10.79 6.40
N LEU A 38 40.65 -9.73 7.04
CA LEU A 38 39.78 -8.70 7.62
C LEU A 38 38.95 -7.96 6.57
N GLN A 39 39.59 -7.59 5.43
CA GLN A 39 38.89 -6.94 4.33
C GLN A 39 37.84 -7.88 3.70
N LEU A 40 38.15 -9.17 3.60
CA LEU A 40 37.24 -10.18 3.04
C LEU A 40 36.01 -10.36 3.96
N ASN A 41 36.21 -10.43 5.26
CA ASN A 41 35.11 -10.51 6.23
C ASN A 41 34.23 -9.25 6.19
N ASP A 42 34.81 -8.04 6.16
CA ASP A 42 34.07 -6.79 6.05
C ASP A 42 33.24 -6.71 4.74
N LEU A 43 33.81 -7.18 3.64
CA LEU A 43 33.09 -7.27 2.37
C LEU A 43 31.95 -8.29 2.40
N GLN A 44 32.17 -9.44 3.04
CA GLN A 44 31.12 -10.46 3.22
C GLN A 44 29.97 -9.93 4.08
N ASP A 45 30.26 -9.26 5.16
CA ASP A 45 29.25 -8.64 6.04
C ASP A 45 28.46 -7.57 5.28
N LYS A 46 29.14 -6.70 4.51
CA LYS A 46 28.49 -5.70 3.67
C LYS A 46 27.61 -6.34 2.60
N GLN A 47 28.06 -7.42 1.98
CA GLN A 47 27.29 -8.16 0.98
C GLN A 47 26.04 -8.78 1.61
N LEU A 48 26.18 -9.42 2.79
CA LEU A 48 25.06 -10.03 3.50
C LEU A 48 24.00 -8.98 3.86
N ARG A 49 24.45 -7.85 4.39
CA ARG A 49 23.59 -6.73 4.74
C ARG A 49 22.86 -6.17 3.53
N LEU A 50 23.59 -5.91 2.42
CA LEU A 50 23.01 -5.41 1.19
C LEU A 50 21.97 -6.37 0.60
N LYS A 51 22.24 -7.68 0.68
CA LYS A 51 21.29 -8.72 0.26
C LYS A 51 20.00 -8.67 1.08
N ALA A 52 20.12 -8.54 2.40
CA ALA A 52 18.95 -8.42 3.29
C ALA A 52 18.15 -7.14 3.00
N GLU A 53 18.81 -6.01 2.80
CA GLU A 53 18.18 -4.75 2.43
C GLU A 53 17.46 -4.85 1.07
N PHE A 54 18.07 -5.51 0.08
CA PHE A 54 17.47 -5.75 -1.23
C PHE A 54 16.23 -6.66 -1.15
N GLU A 55 16.28 -7.73 -0.36
CA GLU A 55 15.11 -8.60 -0.16
C GLU A 55 13.96 -7.85 0.52
N ASN A 56 14.25 -7.04 1.52
CA ASN A 56 13.25 -6.20 2.18
C ASN A 56 12.65 -5.15 1.21
N PHE A 57 13.49 -4.51 0.41
CA PHE A 57 13.04 -3.59 -0.64
C PHE A 57 12.13 -4.29 -1.65
N ARG A 58 12.52 -5.48 -2.14
CA ARG A 58 11.73 -6.27 -3.08
C ARG A 58 10.36 -6.63 -2.50
N LYS A 59 10.32 -7.11 -1.25
CA LYS A 59 9.06 -7.44 -0.56
C LYS A 59 8.16 -6.23 -0.41
N ARG A 60 8.72 -5.07 -0.03
CA ARG A 60 7.95 -3.82 0.07
C ARG A 60 7.39 -3.41 -1.28
N LYS A 61 8.21 -3.41 -2.34
CA LYS A 61 7.76 -3.06 -3.69
C LYS A 61 6.69 -4.00 -4.23
N GLN A 62 6.79 -5.27 -3.92
CA GLN A 62 5.76 -6.24 -4.32
C GLN A 62 4.41 -5.98 -3.62
N ARG A 63 4.42 -5.56 -2.35
CA ARG A 63 3.20 -5.14 -1.64
C ARG A 63 2.61 -3.87 -2.25
N GLU A 64 3.43 -2.83 -2.47
CA GLU A 64 2.99 -1.58 -3.11
C GLU A 64 2.34 -1.84 -4.48
N ILE A 65 2.95 -2.69 -5.31
CA ILE A 65 2.41 -3.07 -6.61
C ILE A 65 1.08 -3.85 -6.45
N SER A 66 1.01 -4.78 -5.50
CA SER A 66 -0.23 -5.52 -5.23
C SER A 66 -1.37 -4.61 -4.79
N GLU A 67 -1.09 -3.62 -3.94
CA GLU A 67 -2.06 -2.61 -3.52
C GLU A 67 -2.53 -1.74 -4.68
N LEU A 68 -1.62 -1.32 -5.57
CA LEU A 68 -1.98 -0.57 -6.78
C LEU A 68 -2.93 -1.36 -7.67
N PHE A 69 -2.65 -2.64 -7.94
CA PHE A 69 -3.54 -3.51 -8.73
C PHE A 69 -4.86 -3.81 -8.03
N GLN A 70 -4.86 -3.87 -6.70
CA GLN A 70 -6.08 -4.14 -5.95
C GLN A 70 -7.11 -3.02 -6.12
N TYR A 71 -6.66 -1.77 -6.22
CA TYR A 71 -7.52 -0.59 -6.36
C TYR A 71 -7.46 0.03 -7.76
N ASP A 72 -6.94 -0.72 -8.74
CA ASP A 72 -7.02 -0.32 -10.15
C ASP A 72 -8.48 -0.20 -10.56
N GLY A 73 -8.85 0.97 -11.08
CA GLY A 73 -10.24 1.29 -11.39
C GLY A 73 -10.97 2.19 -10.37
N GLU A 74 -10.44 2.41 -9.16
CA GLU A 74 -11.07 3.33 -8.18
C GLU A 74 -11.40 4.68 -8.80
N ARG A 75 -10.50 5.24 -9.61
CA ARG A 75 -10.71 6.53 -10.27
C ARG A 75 -11.89 6.48 -11.25
N VAL A 76 -11.95 5.46 -12.09
CA VAL A 76 -13.04 5.30 -13.07
C VAL A 76 -14.38 5.11 -12.36
N ILE A 77 -14.38 4.33 -11.29
CA ILE A 77 -15.58 4.12 -10.47
C ILE A 77 -16.06 5.46 -9.90
N LYS A 78 -15.17 6.25 -9.29
CA LYS A 78 -15.51 7.57 -8.74
C LYS A 78 -16.12 8.51 -9.78
N GLU A 79 -15.60 8.51 -10.99
CA GLU A 79 -16.11 9.32 -12.10
C GLU A 79 -17.50 8.83 -12.57
N MET A 80 -17.84 7.55 -12.36
CA MET A 80 -19.15 6.99 -12.71
C MET A 80 -20.23 7.21 -11.63
N LEU A 81 -19.85 7.40 -10.36
CA LEU A 81 -20.82 7.52 -9.27
C LEU A 81 -21.85 8.64 -9.48
N PRO A 82 -21.51 9.86 -9.94
CA PRO A 82 -22.48 10.90 -10.20
C PRO A 82 -23.54 10.51 -11.24
N LEU A 83 -23.15 9.72 -12.27
CA LEU A 83 -24.08 9.23 -13.28
C LEU A 83 -25.07 8.24 -12.68
N ILE A 84 -24.64 7.45 -11.72
CA ILE A 84 -25.49 6.51 -10.98
C ILE A 84 -26.49 7.28 -10.10
N ASP A 85 -26.03 8.32 -9.42
CA ASP A 85 -26.87 9.18 -8.59
C ASP A 85 -27.97 9.88 -9.45
N ASP A 86 -27.59 10.37 -10.62
CA ASP A 86 -28.54 10.99 -11.56
C ASP A 86 -29.61 9.99 -12.04
N LEU A 87 -29.20 8.74 -12.34
CA LEU A 87 -30.13 7.68 -12.72
C LEU A 87 -31.07 7.28 -11.58
N GLU A 88 -30.57 7.19 -10.34
CA GLU A 88 -31.40 6.92 -9.16
C GLU A 88 -32.40 8.07 -8.92
N ARG A 89 -31.97 9.32 -9.08
CA ARG A 89 -32.84 10.50 -8.97
C ARG A 89 -33.92 10.51 -10.03
N MET A 90 -33.56 10.19 -11.29
CA MET A 90 -34.54 10.05 -12.37
C MET A 90 -35.56 8.94 -12.08
N ALA A 91 -35.11 7.81 -11.55
CA ALA A 91 -36.03 6.70 -11.20
C ALA A 91 -36.98 7.09 -10.05
N LYS A 92 -36.51 7.81 -9.04
CA LYS A 92 -37.34 8.35 -7.95
C LYS A 92 -38.39 9.35 -8.50
N ALA A 93 -37.98 10.33 -9.27
CA ALA A 93 -38.90 11.31 -9.86
C ALA A 93 -39.97 10.66 -10.76
N ALA A 94 -39.58 9.71 -11.59
CA ALA A 94 -40.53 8.96 -12.42
C ALA A 94 -41.50 8.08 -11.62
N ALA A 95 -41.17 7.72 -10.37
CA ALA A 95 -42.08 6.99 -9.48
C ALA A 95 -43.19 7.88 -8.91
N GLU A 96 -42.88 9.16 -8.70
CA GLU A 96 -43.80 10.14 -8.10
C GLU A 96 -44.84 10.69 -9.09
N GLU A 97 -44.52 10.73 -10.41
CA GLU A 97 -45.31 11.36 -11.47
C GLU A 97 -45.96 10.38 -12.44
N GLN A 98 -46.48 9.24 -11.98
CA GLN A 98 -47.13 8.22 -12.83
C GLN A 98 -48.56 8.64 -13.25
N ASN A 99 -48.69 9.58 -14.20
CA ASN A 99 -49.97 10.06 -14.67
C ASN A 99 -50.44 9.45 -16.00
N ASN A 100 -49.59 8.74 -16.75
CA ASN A 100 -49.96 8.12 -18.03
C ASN A 100 -49.10 6.85 -18.34
N GLU A 101 -49.56 6.07 -19.38
CA GLU A 101 -48.86 4.81 -19.77
C GLU A 101 -47.43 4.99 -20.27
N ALA A 102 -47.09 6.15 -20.83
CA ALA A 102 -45.75 6.44 -21.33
C ALA A 102 -44.79 6.66 -20.15
N GLU A 103 -45.24 7.33 -19.10
CA GLU A 103 -44.46 7.56 -17.88
C GLU A 103 -44.25 6.23 -17.10
N ALA A 104 -45.28 5.39 -17.05
CA ALA A 104 -45.16 4.05 -16.46
C ALA A 104 -44.13 3.15 -17.20
N SER A 105 -44.06 3.28 -18.53
CA SER A 105 -43.09 2.55 -19.36
C SER A 105 -41.65 3.09 -19.13
N LEU A 106 -41.49 4.41 -19.02
CA LEU A 106 -40.20 5.04 -18.70
C LEU A 106 -39.71 4.64 -17.30
N PHE A 107 -40.60 4.65 -16.31
CA PHE A 107 -40.29 4.20 -14.95
C PHE A 107 -39.80 2.74 -14.93
N LYS A 108 -40.50 1.85 -15.64
CA LYS A 108 -40.07 0.45 -15.76
C LYS A 108 -38.70 0.31 -16.40
N GLY A 109 -38.41 1.13 -17.41
CA GLY A 109 -37.07 1.21 -18.04
C GLY A 109 -35.99 1.65 -17.04
N ALA A 110 -36.26 2.70 -16.26
CA ALA A 110 -35.36 3.22 -15.22
C ALA A 110 -35.08 2.14 -14.15
N GLN A 111 -36.09 1.46 -13.65
CA GLN A 111 -35.92 0.33 -12.70
C GLN A 111 -35.05 -0.81 -13.25
N MET A 112 -35.19 -1.11 -14.56
CA MET A 112 -34.35 -2.15 -15.18
C MET A 112 -32.89 -1.72 -15.24
N VAL A 113 -32.62 -0.44 -15.52
CA VAL A 113 -31.25 0.11 -15.51
C VAL A 113 -30.67 0.10 -14.10
N GLU A 114 -31.41 0.59 -13.11
CA GLU A 114 -31.03 0.56 -11.71
C GLU A 114 -30.67 -0.86 -11.22
N SER A 115 -31.51 -1.84 -11.56
CA SER A 115 -31.27 -3.24 -11.21
C SER A 115 -29.97 -3.79 -11.84
N LYS A 116 -29.66 -3.39 -13.09
CA LYS A 116 -28.40 -3.76 -13.75
C LYS A 116 -27.20 -3.12 -13.09
N ILE A 117 -27.33 -1.84 -12.71
CA ILE A 117 -26.27 -1.11 -11.97
C ILE A 117 -26.00 -1.78 -10.64
N LYS A 118 -27.04 -2.09 -9.83
CA LYS A 118 -26.88 -2.81 -8.56
C LYS A 118 -26.15 -4.15 -8.73
N LYS A 119 -26.50 -4.91 -9.77
CA LYS A 119 -25.80 -6.16 -10.09
C LYS A 119 -24.33 -5.93 -10.48
N PHE A 120 -24.07 -4.91 -11.30
CA PHE A 120 -22.71 -4.55 -11.70
C PHE A 120 -21.86 -4.14 -10.49
N LEU A 121 -22.39 -3.28 -9.62
CA LEU A 121 -21.71 -2.86 -8.39
C LEU A 121 -21.37 -4.07 -7.51
N GLY A 122 -22.32 -4.99 -7.30
CA GLY A 122 -22.09 -6.20 -6.51
C GLY A 122 -21.02 -7.13 -7.09
N LEU A 123 -20.99 -7.31 -8.44
CA LEU A 123 -19.97 -8.12 -9.13
C LEU A 123 -18.55 -7.55 -8.98
N HIS A 124 -18.43 -6.24 -8.84
CA HIS A 124 -17.14 -5.55 -8.70
C HIS A 124 -16.78 -5.21 -7.25
N GLU A 125 -17.49 -5.80 -6.28
CA GLU A 125 -17.25 -5.55 -4.85
C GLU A 125 -17.36 -4.06 -4.46
N ILE A 126 -18.30 -3.35 -5.13
CA ILE A 126 -18.66 -1.97 -4.83
C ILE A 126 -19.95 -2.02 -4.00
N ILE A 127 -19.86 -1.65 -2.73
CA ILE A 127 -20.97 -1.76 -1.78
C ILE A 127 -21.45 -0.35 -1.42
N PRO A 128 -22.72 -0.02 -1.71
CA PRO A 128 -23.32 1.23 -1.24
C PRO A 128 -23.55 1.18 0.27
N PHE A 129 -23.54 2.35 0.90
CA PHE A 129 -23.90 2.54 2.30
C PHE A 129 -24.47 3.95 2.54
N GLY A 130 -24.98 4.19 3.74
CA GLY A 130 -25.69 5.40 4.12
C GLY A 130 -27.16 5.29 3.74
N GLU A 131 -27.95 4.75 4.65
CA GLU A 131 -29.41 4.63 4.51
C GLU A 131 -30.08 5.47 5.59
N GLU A 132 -31.33 5.88 5.32
CA GLU A 132 -32.16 6.59 6.29
C GLU A 132 -32.38 5.70 7.53
N GLY A 133 -32.29 6.28 8.72
CA GLY A 133 -32.41 5.58 9.98
C GLY A 133 -31.11 4.98 10.55
N GLU A 134 -30.01 5.03 9.80
CA GLU A 134 -28.69 4.64 10.32
C GLU A 134 -28.13 5.70 11.27
N SER A 135 -27.27 5.29 12.22
CA SER A 135 -26.51 6.20 13.05
C SER A 135 -25.37 6.84 12.27
N LEU A 136 -25.12 8.13 12.49
CA LEU A 136 -24.01 8.85 11.91
C LEU A 136 -22.68 8.24 12.34
N ASP A 137 -21.85 7.88 11.37
CA ASP A 137 -20.45 7.48 11.52
C ASP A 137 -19.57 8.46 10.75
N SER A 138 -18.67 9.15 11.44
CA SER A 138 -17.79 10.15 10.85
C SER A 138 -16.75 9.58 9.88
N GLU A 139 -16.49 8.27 9.91
CA GLU A 139 -15.60 7.61 8.95
C GLU A 139 -16.32 7.24 7.64
N LEU A 140 -17.64 7.24 7.64
CA LEU A 140 -18.47 6.83 6.51
C LEU A 140 -19.34 7.94 5.94
N HIS A 141 -19.75 8.90 6.79
CA HIS A 141 -20.77 9.87 6.47
C HIS A 141 -20.26 11.32 6.59
N ASP A 142 -20.62 12.14 5.63
CA ASP A 142 -20.45 13.60 5.65
C ASP A 142 -21.80 14.25 5.96
N ALA A 143 -21.98 14.79 7.16
CA ALA A 143 -23.18 15.53 7.54
C ALA A 143 -23.19 16.90 6.85
N MET A 144 -24.08 17.08 5.86
CA MET A 144 -24.21 18.33 5.10
C MET A 144 -25.10 19.34 5.81
N LEU A 145 -26.17 18.86 6.41
CA LEU A 145 -27.17 19.65 7.13
C LEU A 145 -27.61 18.92 8.39
N THR A 146 -28.06 19.71 9.37
CA THR A 146 -28.74 19.18 10.53
C THR A 146 -30.19 19.66 10.53
N GLN A 147 -31.12 18.77 10.81
CA GLN A 147 -32.53 19.06 11.02
C GLN A 147 -32.98 18.54 12.38
N THR A 148 -34.01 19.16 12.98
CA THR A 148 -34.59 18.65 14.22
C THR A 148 -35.84 17.85 13.89
N ASN A 149 -35.83 16.58 14.28
CA ASN A 149 -37.01 15.72 14.29
C ASN A 149 -37.16 15.15 15.71
N GLU A 150 -38.25 15.46 16.37
CA GLU A 150 -38.51 15.06 17.76
C GLU A 150 -38.78 13.53 17.89
N GLU A 151 -39.22 12.90 16.79
CA GLU A 151 -39.56 11.47 16.76
C GLU A 151 -38.34 10.54 16.63
N MET A 152 -37.18 11.07 16.22
CA MET A 152 -35.95 10.30 16.04
C MET A 152 -34.89 10.69 17.05
N ASP A 153 -33.98 9.77 17.32
CA ASP A 153 -32.85 9.99 18.23
C ASP A 153 -31.80 10.95 17.60
N ASP A 154 -30.97 11.52 18.45
CA ASP A 154 -29.87 12.38 18.04
C ASP A 154 -28.84 11.61 17.20
N ASN A 155 -28.24 12.25 16.21
CA ASN A 155 -27.27 11.66 15.28
C ASN A 155 -27.79 10.52 14.39
N ILE A 156 -29.10 10.46 14.14
CA ILE A 156 -29.70 9.55 13.16
C ILE A 156 -29.75 10.24 11.79
N ILE A 157 -29.49 9.52 10.72
CA ILE A 157 -29.60 9.96 9.34
C ILE A 157 -31.07 10.12 8.98
N LEU A 158 -31.49 11.35 8.67
CA LEU A 158 -32.86 11.67 8.28
C LEU A 158 -33.10 11.52 6.78
N ASP A 159 -32.09 11.85 5.98
CA ASP A 159 -32.15 11.76 4.52
C ASP A 159 -30.75 11.60 3.93
N VAL A 160 -30.66 11.03 2.73
CA VAL A 160 -29.41 10.72 2.04
C VAL A 160 -29.36 11.48 0.72
N PHE A 161 -28.53 12.50 0.65
CA PHE A 161 -28.32 13.31 -0.54
C PHE A 161 -27.57 12.55 -1.63
N GLU A 162 -26.48 11.87 -1.22
CA GLU A 162 -25.66 11.03 -2.06
C GLU A 162 -25.22 9.80 -1.26
N LYS A 163 -25.38 8.61 -1.82
CA LYS A 163 -24.93 7.38 -1.15
C LYS A 163 -23.41 7.31 -1.08
N GLY A 164 -22.90 6.78 0.01
CA GLY A 164 -21.51 6.39 0.14
C GLY A 164 -21.22 5.08 -0.61
N TYR A 165 -19.98 4.91 -1.03
CA TYR A 165 -19.54 3.66 -1.68
C TYR A 165 -18.21 3.16 -1.14
N ARG A 166 -18.14 1.84 -0.96
CA ARG A 166 -16.94 1.13 -0.55
C ARG A 166 -16.53 0.18 -1.68
N TYR A 167 -15.27 0.26 -2.12
CA TYR A 167 -14.70 -0.61 -3.13
C TYR A 167 -13.66 -1.53 -2.50
N ARG A 168 -13.88 -2.83 -2.53
CA ARG A 168 -12.99 -3.84 -1.93
C ARG A 168 -12.58 -3.50 -0.49
N GLY A 169 -13.54 -3.06 0.32
CA GLY A 169 -13.34 -2.68 1.71
C GLY A 169 -12.82 -1.27 1.97
N LYS A 170 -12.34 -0.55 0.95
CA LYS A 170 -11.90 0.84 1.06
C LYS A 170 -13.05 1.79 0.76
N VAL A 171 -13.28 2.78 1.62
CA VAL A 171 -14.23 3.87 1.34
C VAL A 171 -13.68 4.71 0.19
N ILE A 172 -14.42 4.80 -0.92
CA ILE A 172 -14.07 5.60 -2.09
C ILE A 172 -14.89 6.90 -2.18
N ARG A 173 -16.05 6.93 -1.52
CA ARG A 173 -16.89 8.13 -1.37
C ARG A 173 -17.69 8.02 -0.07
N HIS A 174 -17.68 9.06 0.76
CA HIS A 174 -18.55 9.16 1.93
C HIS A 174 -19.99 9.42 1.50
N ALA A 175 -20.97 8.95 2.30
CA ALA A 175 -22.35 9.31 2.10
C ALA A 175 -22.59 10.74 2.57
N ARG A 176 -23.29 11.54 1.76
CA ARG A 176 -23.68 12.90 2.13
C ARG A 176 -25.11 12.87 2.67
N VAL A 177 -25.25 13.21 3.94
CA VAL A 177 -26.48 12.96 4.70
C VAL A 177 -26.98 14.19 5.44
N ILE A 178 -28.29 14.18 5.74
CA ILE A 178 -28.93 15.09 6.67
C ILE A 178 -29.11 14.34 7.99
N VAL A 179 -28.72 14.94 9.10
CA VAL A 179 -28.68 14.29 10.40
C VAL A 179 -29.61 14.96 11.38
N ASN A 180 -30.26 14.16 12.22
CA ASN A 180 -31.06 14.69 13.32
C ASN A 180 -30.17 15.30 14.39
N LYS A 181 -30.52 16.51 14.83
CA LYS A 181 -29.90 17.18 15.97
C LYS A 181 -30.99 17.88 16.79
N LYS A 182 -31.14 17.38 18.01
CA LYS A 182 -32.05 17.96 19.01
C LYS A 182 -31.41 19.09 19.79
#